data_b51548cc5d4ef111e27e74dd4fd970ec
#
_entry.id   b51548cc5d4ef111e27e74dd4fd970ec
#
_cell.length_a   1.000
_cell.length_b   1.000
_cell.length_c   1.000
_cell.angle_alpha   90.00
_cell.angle_beta   90.00
_cell.angle_gamma   90.00
#
_symmetry.space_group_name_H-M   'P 1'
#
loop_
_entity.id
_entity.type
_entity.pdbx_description
1 polymer ?
#
loop_
_entity_poly.entity_id
_entity_poly.type
_entity_poly.pdbx_seq_one_letter_code
_entity_poly.pdbx_strand_id
1 'polypeptide(L)' 'DEAVKLVIREQKASTSFIQRFFRIGYNRAATIIEKMEENNIISKPGRAGKRDIISEK' A
#
# COMPACT_ATOMS: atom_id res chain seq x y z
N ASP A 1 -2.31 2.86 12.00
CA ASP A 1 -2.51 1.70 11.15
C ASP A 1 -1.19 1.08 10.76
N GLU A 2 -1.01 -0.20 11.05
CA GLU A 2 0.27 -0.87 10.83
C GLU A 2 0.64 -0.97 9.36
N ALA A 3 -0.36 -1.12 8.49
CA ALA A 3 -0.09 -1.21 7.06
C ALA A 3 0.48 0.11 6.54
N VAL A 4 -0.06 1.22 7.01
CA VAL A 4 0.43 2.54 6.62
C VAL A 4 1.87 2.72 7.09
N LYS A 5 2.13 2.37 8.34
CA LYS A 5 3.48 2.49 8.89
C LYS A 5 4.48 1.64 8.12
N LEU A 6 4.05 0.43 7.76
CA LEU A 6 4.91 -0.47 7.01
C LEU A 6 5.25 0.11 5.64
N VAL A 7 4.23 0.58 4.92
CA VAL A 7 4.41 1.14 3.59
C VAL A 7 5.37 2.32 3.62
N ILE A 8 5.19 3.21 4.59
CA ILE A 8 6.05 4.38 4.70
C ILE A 8 7.47 3.97 5.07
N ARG A 9 7.61 3.07 6.01
CA ARG A 9 8.94 2.62 6.46
C ARG A 9 9.72 1.94 5.35
N GLU A 10 9.06 1.03 4.63
CA GLU A 10 9.72 0.24 3.60
C GLU A 10 9.71 0.91 2.24
N GLN A 11 8.96 1.99 2.10
CA GLN A 11 8.81 2.71 0.83
C GLN A 11 8.34 1.79 -0.28
N LYS A 12 7.41 0.92 0.07
CA LYS A 12 6.80 -0.02 -0.87
C LYS A 12 5.29 -0.02 -0.69
N ALA A 13 4.57 0.13 -1.79
CA ALA A 13 3.11 0.17 -1.75
C ALA A 13 2.56 -0.77 -2.81
N SER A 14 2.71 -2.06 -2.60
CA SER A 14 2.17 -3.04 -3.52
C SER A 14 1.26 -4.01 -2.78
N THR A 15 0.24 -4.48 -3.49
CA THR A 15 -0.71 -5.44 -2.92
C THR A 15 0.01 -6.72 -2.53
N SER A 16 0.92 -7.18 -3.38
CA SER A 16 1.65 -8.42 -3.12
C SER A 16 2.51 -8.30 -1.85
N PHE A 17 3.11 -7.13 -1.66
CA PHE A 17 3.94 -6.90 -0.49
C PHE A 17 3.10 -6.97 0.79
N ILE A 18 1.97 -6.30 0.80
CA ILE A 18 1.06 -6.31 1.93
C ILE A 18 0.54 -7.72 2.18
N GLN A 19 0.16 -8.41 1.11
CA GLN A 19 -0.35 -9.77 1.22
C GLN A 19 0.63 -10.70 1.91
N ARG A 20 1.88 -10.62 1.52
CA ARG A 20 2.91 -11.48 2.07
C ARG A 20 3.30 -11.11 3.49
N PHE A 21 3.42 -9.81 3.74
CA PHE A 21 3.86 -9.37 5.06
C PHE A 21 2.85 -9.74 6.14
N PHE A 22 1.57 -9.50 5.86
CA PHE A 22 0.53 -9.76 6.84
C PHE A 22 -0.08 -11.16 6.72
N ARG A 23 0.33 -11.92 5.72
CA ARG A 23 -0.18 -13.27 5.48
C ARG A 23 -1.70 -13.29 5.34
N ILE A 24 -2.19 -12.39 4.51
CA ILE A 24 -3.62 -12.26 4.26
C ILE A 24 -3.89 -12.55 2.79
N GLY A 25 -5.17 -12.73 2.45
CA GLY A 25 -5.56 -12.97 1.07
C GLY A 25 -5.38 -11.74 0.20
N TYR A 26 -5.32 -11.96 -1.10
CA TYR A 26 -5.11 -10.87 -2.04
C TYR A 26 -6.20 -9.81 -1.96
N ASN A 27 -7.47 -10.24 -1.87
CA ASN A 27 -8.57 -9.29 -1.81
C ASN A 27 -8.46 -8.37 -0.61
N ARG A 28 -8.03 -8.92 0.52
CA ARG A 28 -7.88 -8.13 1.73
C ARG A 28 -6.75 -7.13 1.59
N ALA A 29 -5.64 -7.57 1.01
CA ALA A 29 -4.50 -6.69 0.77
C ALA A 29 -4.89 -5.57 -0.20
N ALA A 30 -5.65 -5.89 -1.23
CA ALA A 30 -6.11 -4.89 -2.19
C ALA A 30 -6.99 -3.85 -1.51
N THR A 31 -7.86 -4.28 -0.60
CA THR A 31 -8.72 -3.34 0.13
C THR A 31 -7.88 -2.38 0.97
N ILE A 32 -6.83 -2.89 1.62
CA ILE A 32 -5.95 -2.05 2.41
C ILE A 32 -5.26 -1.02 1.53
N ILE A 33 -4.76 -1.45 0.38
CA ILE A 33 -4.10 -0.55 -0.57
C ILE A 33 -5.08 0.51 -1.08
N GLU A 34 -6.31 0.12 -1.38
CA GLU A 34 -7.32 1.07 -1.85
C GLU A 34 -7.63 2.13 -0.80
N LYS A 35 -7.68 1.73 0.45
CA LYS A 35 -7.92 2.69 1.52
C LYS A 35 -6.78 3.67 1.67
N MET A 36 -5.55 3.22 1.49
CA MET A 36 -4.41 4.12 1.51
C MET A 36 -4.49 5.13 0.38
N GLU A 37 -4.95 4.69 -0.79
CA GLU A 37 -5.12 5.59 -1.92
C GLU A 37 -6.19 6.64 -1.62
N GLU A 38 -7.31 6.22 -1.03
CA GLU A 38 -8.39 7.14 -0.68
C GLU A 38 -7.95 8.19 0.32
N ASN A 39 -7.03 7.81 1.21
CA ASN A 39 -6.54 8.72 2.24
C ASN A 39 -5.30 9.48 1.79
N ASN A 40 -4.96 9.40 0.52
CA ASN A 40 -3.82 10.11 -0.06
C ASN A 40 -2.49 9.75 0.59
N ILE A 41 -2.38 8.51 1.05
CA ILE A 41 -1.12 8.02 1.57
C ILE A 41 -0.23 7.53 0.43
N ILE A 42 -0.86 6.96 -0.60
CA ILE A 42 -0.18 6.52 -1.80
C ILE A 42 -0.95 7.04 -3.02
N SER A 43 -0.25 7.15 -4.13
CA SER A 43 -0.87 7.61 -5.37
C SER A 43 -1.57 6.47 -6.08
N LYS A 44 -2.34 6.81 -7.11
CA LYS A 44 -2.90 5.81 -8.00
C LYS A 44 -1.78 5.12 -8.76
N PRO A 45 -2.03 3.88 -9.24
CA PRO A 45 -0.99 3.18 -10.01
C PRO A 45 -0.61 4.00 -11.24
N GLY A 46 0.67 4.25 -11.38
CA GLY A 46 1.21 4.93 -12.53
C GLY A 46 1.69 3.94 -13.56
N ARG A 47 2.70 4.33 -14.34
CA ARG A 47 3.27 3.45 -15.35
C ARG A 47 3.81 2.19 -14.67
N ALA A 48 3.59 1.06 -15.31
CA ALA A 48 4.05 -0.24 -14.82
C ALA A 48 3.47 -0.58 -13.45
N GLY A 49 2.34 0.02 -13.10
CA GLY A 49 1.66 -0.28 -11.85
C GLY A 49 2.32 0.22 -10.60
N LYS A 50 3.30 1.11 -10.74
CA LYS A 50 3.99 1.66 -9.58
C LYS A 50 3.18 2.75 -8.91
N ARG A 51 3.19 2.75 -7.60
CA ARG A 51 2.56 3.78 -6.79
C ARG A 51 3.61 4.54 -6.01
N ASP A 52 3.42 5.85 -5.90
CA ASP A 52 4.29 6.69 -5.10
C ASP A 52 3.72 6.82 -3.70
N ILE A 53 4.58 6.95 -2.72
CA ILE A 53 4.16 7.17 -1.35
C ILE A 53 4.11 8.68 -1.12
N ILE A 54 2.90 9.16 -0.86
CA ILE A 54 2.64 10.59 -0.72
C ILE A 54 2.88 11.06 0.70
N SER A 55 2.40 10.27 1.65
CA SER A 55 2.53 10.61 3.06
C SER A 55 3.91 10.20 3.58
N GLU A 56 4.46 11.01 4.46
CA GLU A 56 5.76 10.73 5.05
C GLU A 56 5.67 10.37 6.52
N LYS A 57 4.49 10.05 6.99
CA LYS A 57 4.35 9.69 8.40
C LYS A 57 4.18 8.23 8.63
#